data_19dba91902faf7135d84b3d44a7ddfab
#
_entry.id   19dba91902faf7135d84b3d44a7ddfab
#
_cell.length_a   1.000
_cell.length_b   1.000
_cell.length_c   1.000
_cell.angle_alpha   90.00
_cell.angle_beta   90.00
_cell.angle_gamma   90.00
#
_symmetry.space_group_name_H-M   'P 1'
#
loop_
_entity.id
_entity.type
_entity.pdbx_description
1 polymer ?
#
loop_
_entity_poly.entity_id
_entity_poly.type
_entity_poly.pdbx_seq_one_letter_code
_entity_poly.pdbx_strand_id
1 'polypeptide(L)'
;RGFLFLDILLQNDIIVFSCVILSMNDLRLNKISESEELEFYSAETATNLKIPLFESGVSAGFPSPADDYLDLPIDLNEFLIKHPAATFYVRVKGNSMEGAGIKNGDLLIVDRAEEPRRNSIVLGVIDGDFTVKRIRKKGGELYLIPDNPDFKPIKIDDNMDFQVWGVVTYVVHKPK
;
A
#
# COMPACT_ATOMS: atom_id res chain seq x y z
N ARG A 1 11.09 -32.15 19.88
CA ARG A 1 10.38 -31.54 21.01
C ARG A 1 10.10 -30.07 20.60
N GLY A 2 9.02 -29.59 20.07
CA GLY A 2 7.65 -29.85 20.50
C GLY A 2 7.20 -28.79 21.47
N PHE A 3 6.41 -27.84 20.98
CA PHE A 3 5.46 -27.08 21.79
C PHE A 3 4.77 -26.11 20.81
N LEU A 4 3.60 -26.04 20.72
CA LEU A 4 2.28 -26.29 21.29
C LEU A 4 1.37 -25.20 20.71
N PHE A 5 0.31 -25.67 20.18
CA PHE A 5 -0.93 -24.96 19.81
C PHE A 5 -1.39 -23.99 20.90
N LEU A 6 -1.90 -22.86 20.48
CA LEU A 6 -2.99 -22.24 21.19
C LEU A 6 -4.06 -21.82 20.19
N ASP A 7 -5.10 -22.66 20.10
CA ASP A 7 -6.39 -22.32 19.51
C ASP A 7 -7.05 -21.23 20.37
N ILE A 8 -7.41 -20.13 19.76
CA ILE A 8 -8.44 -19.27 20.29
C ILE A 8 -9.49 -19.10 19.21
N LEU A 9 -10.54 -19.90 19.31
CA LEU A 9 -11.83 -19.70 18.67
C LEU A 9 -12.51 -18.49 19.31
N LEU A 10 -12.72 -17.44 18.55
CA LEU A 10 -13.79 -16.47 18.81
C LEU A 10 -14.47 -16.14 17.50
N GLN A 11 -15.77 -16.27 17.54
CA GLN A 11 -16.74 -16.11 16.47
C GLN A 11 -16.65 -14.74 15.79
N ASN A 12 -16.78 -14.81 14.46
CA ASN A 12 -17.04 -13.69 13.55
C ASN A 12 -15.90 -12.66 13.43
N ASP A 13 -14.82 -13.08 12.79
CA ASP A 13 -14.09 -12.32 11.77
C ASP A 13 -12.93 -13.20 11.30
N ILE A 14 -12.97 -13.62 10.07
CA ILE A 14 -11.98 -14.54 9.50
C ILE A 14 -10.67 -13.81 9.32
N ILE A 15 -9.76 -13.99 10.25
CA ILE A 15 -8.34 -13.78 10.02
C ILE A 15 -7.69 -15.15 10.04
N VAL A 16 -7.48 -15.71 8.87
CA VAL A 16 -6.68 -16.93 8.73
C VAL A 16 -5.22 -16.57 8.84
N PHE A 17 -4.64 -16.81 10.00
CA PHE A 17 -3.19 -16.84 10.16
C PHE A 17 -2.64 -18.15 9.61
N SER A 18 -2.07 -18.11 8.42
CA SER A 18 -1.15 -19.16 7.98
C SER A 18 0.27 -18.65 8.14
N CYS A 19 0.96 -19.19 9.13
CA CYS A 19 2.38 -18.98 9.34
C CYS A 19 3.14 -19.82 8.32
N VAL A 20 3.80 -19.19 7.34
CA VAL A 20 4.83 -19.83 6.51
C VAL A 20 6.10 -19.02 6.56
N ILE A 21 7.12 -19.65 7.06
CA ILE A 21 8.49 -19.18 7.22
C ILE A 21 9.23 -19.31 5.88
N LEU A 22 9.89 -18.23 5.49
CA LEU A 22 11.17 -18.06 4.81
C LEU A 22 11.33 -18.25 3.30
N SER A 23 11.76 -17.15 2.70
CA SER A 23 13.06 -17.13 1.99
C SER A 23 13.71 -15.75 2.16
N MET A 24 14.90 -15.72 2.74
CA MET A 24 15.73 -14.54 2.96
C MET A 24 16.34 -14.09 1.65
N ASN A 25 15.83 -13.00 1.05
CA ASN A 25 16.64 -12.10 0.20
C ASN A 25 15.94 -10.79 -0.22
N ASP A 26 14.75 -10.47 0.29
CA ASP A 26 14.14 -9.16 0.05
C ASP A 26 13.60 -8.60 1.35
N LEU A 27 14.06 -7.39 1.69
CA LEU A 27 13.54 -6.47 2.72
C LEU A 27 12.79 -7.19 3.85
N ARG A 28 13.17 -7.01 5.09
CA ARG A 28 12.55 -7.57 6.31
C ARG A 28 11.05 -7.17 6.44
N LEU A 29 10.26 -7.55 5.44
CA LEU A 29 8.81 -7.37 5.41
C LEU A 29 8.18 -8.67 5.90
N ASN A 30 7.43 -8.61 6.98
CA ASN A 30 6.66 -9.76 7.47
C ASN A 30 5.40 -9.90 6.62
N LYS A 31 5.39 -10.91 5.72
CA LYS A 31 4.23 -11.21 4.87
C LYS A 31 3.08 -11.71 5.75
N ILE A 32 1.92 -11.08 5.65
CA ILE A 32 0.72 -11.40 6.42
C ILE A 32 -0.20 -12.31 5.61
N SER A 33 -0.45 -11.98 4.34
CA SER A 33 -1.34 -12.74 3.46
C SER A 33 -1.04 -12.48 1.98
N GLU A 34 -1.68 -13.23 1.09
CA GLU A 34 -1.57 -13.11 -0.36
C GLU A 34 -2.93 -13.33 -1.01
N SER A 35 -3.25 -12.52 -2.03
CA SER A 35 -4.34 -12.73 -2.98
C SER A 35 -3.79 -12.87 -4.39
N GLU A 36 -4.63 -13.13 -5.41
CA GLU A 36 -4.18 -13.26 -6.79
C GLU A 36 -3.46 -12.00 -7.30
N GLU A 37 -3.92 -10.81 -6.89
CA GLU A 37 -3.39 -9.52 -7.36
C GLU A 37 -2.49 -8.80 -6.35
N LEU A 38 -2.46 -9.19 -5.06
CA LEU A 38 -1.79 -8.42 -4.01
C LEU A 38 -1.11 -9.31 -2.96
N GLU A 39 0.01 -8.84 -2.44
CA GLU A 39 0.70 -9.41 -1.28
C GLU A 39 0.72 -8.38 -0.16
N PHE A 40 0.38 -8.81 1.06
CA PHE A 40 0.24 -7.96 2.24
C PHE A 40 1.39 -8.16 3.21
N TYR A 41 1.92 -7.05 3.75
CA TYR A 41 3.02 -7.05 4.70
C TYR A 41 2.74 -6.09 5.84
N SER A 42 3.15 -6.46 7.08
CA SER A 42 3.12 -5.54 8.21
C SER A 42 4.14 -4.43 8.05
N ALA A 43 3.79 -3.22 8.49
CA ALA A 43 4.74 -2.13 8.64
C ALA A 43 5.51 -2.30 9.96
N GLU A 44 6.82 -2.54 9.91
CA GLU A 44 7.68 -2.51 11.07
C GLU A 44 8.32 -1.12 11.18
N THR A 45 7.92 -0.36 12.19
CA THR A 45 8.33 1.05 12.37
C THR A 45 9.38 1.24 13.46
N ALA A 46 9.92 0.14 14.01
CA ALA A 46 10.81 0.18 15.17
C ALA A 46 12.23 0.68 14.89
N THR A 47 12.60 0.89 13.62
CA THR A 47 13.93 1.37 13.25
C THR A 47 13.92 2.87 13.03
N ASN A 48 14.65 3.62 13.87
CA ASN A 48 14.91 5.04 13.66
C ASN A 48 16.16 5.19 12.80
N LEU A 49 15.99 5.34 11.49
CA LEU A 49 17.07 5.54 10.53
C LEU A 49 16.95 6.93 9.91
N LYS A 50 17.74 7.87 10.41
CA LYS A 50 17.78 9.23 9.89
C LYS A 50 18.77 9.32 8.73
N ILE A 51 18.28 9.67 7.55
CA ILE A 51 19.07 9.84 6.34
C ILE A 51 19.05 11.32 5.94
N PRO A 52 20.20 11.93 5.53
CA PRO A 52 20.21 13.31 5.05
C PRO A 52 19.28 13.51 3.86
N LEU A 53 18.44 14.54 3.93
CA LEU A 53 17.60 15.00 2.84
C LEU A 53 18.23 16.27 2.25
N PHE A 54 18.36 16.35 0.94
CA PHE A 54 18.74 17.56 0.24
C PHE A 54 17.47 18.36 -0.10
N GLU A 55 17.25 19.51 0.57
CA GLU A 55 16.07 20.35 0.30
C GLU A 55 16.15 21.10 -1.02
N SER A 56 17.36 21.45 -1.47
CA SER A 56 17.51 22.06 -2.78
C SER A 56 17.22 21.03 -3.88
N GLY A 57 16.23 21.32 -4.71
CA GLY A 57 15.87 20.47 -5.83
C GLY A 57 17.07 20.21 -6.75
N VAL A 58 17.52 18.97 -6.81
CA VAL A 58 18.54 18.56 -7.77
C VAL A 58 17.91 18.54 -9.16
N SER A 59 18.45 19.39 -10.08
CA SER A 59 17.98 19.40 -11.46
C SER A 59 18.31 18.05 -12.14
N ALA A 60 17.29 17.37 -12.61
CA ALA A 60 17.45 16.08 -13.32
C ALA A 60 18.08 16.27 -14.74
N GLY A 61 18.26 17.49 -15.21
CA GLY A 61 18.74 17.77 -16.57
C GLY A 61 20.18 18.26 -16.67
N PHE A 62 20.64 19.12 -15.76
CA PHE A 62 21.99 19.69 -15.77
C PHE A 62 22.67 19.58 -14.41
N PRO A 63 23.99 19.31 -14.37
CA PRO A 63 24.71 19.33 -13.11
C PRO A 63 24.67 20.74 -12.50
N SER A 64 24.26 20.82 -11.24
CA SER A 64 24.36 22.01 -10.40
C SER A 64 25.48 21.82 -9.39
N PRO A 65 26.26 22.87 -9.03
CA PRO A 65 27.26 22.75 -7.98
C PRO A 65 26.61 22.24 -6.69
N ALA A 66 27.10 21.12 -6.16
CA ALA A 66 26.60 20.48 -4.95
C ALA A 66 27.22 21.10 -3.68
N ASP A 67 27.30 22.45 -3.62
CA ASP A 67 27.91 23.13 -2.48
C ASP A 67 26.87 23.35 -1.36
N ASP A 68 27.16 22.81 -0.17
CA ASP A 68 26.65 23.16 1.16
C ASP A 68 25.18 23.04 1.49
N TYR A 69 24.45 22.04 0.91
CA TYR A 69 23.02 21.82 1.19
C TYR A 69 22.75 20.48 1.88
N LEU A 70 23.43 20.21 2.99
CA LEU A 70 23.07 19.11 3.88
C LEU A 70 21.97 19.59 4.83
N ASP A 71 20.73 19.28 4.48
CA ASP A 71 19.58 19.62 5.29
C ASP A 71 19.15 18.50 6.25
N LEU A 72 18.17 18.80 7.09
CA LEU A 72 17.73 18.01 8.22
C LEU A 72 17.59 16.50 7.91
N PRO A 73 18.17 15.62 8.72
CA PRO A 73 18.01 14.20 8.53
C PRO A 73 16.53 13.80 8.69
N ILE A 74 16.01 13.06 7.71
CA ILE A 74 14.65 12.57 7.70
C ILE A 74 14.60 11.07 8.08
N ASP A 75 13.65 10.72 8.93
CA ASP A 75 13.24 9.33 9.12
C ASP A 75 12.07 9.04 8.16
N LEU A 76 12.29 8.14 7.21
CA LEU A 76 11.26 7.81 6.22
C LEU A 76 10.04 7.12 6.86
N ASN A 77 10.20 6.38 7.95
CA ASN A 77 9.07 5.79 8.65
C ASN A 77 8.17 6.88 9.25
N GLU A 78 8.77 7.86 9.93
CA GLU A 78 8.04 9.00 10.51
C GLU A 78 7.38 9.86 9.41
N PHE A 79 8.08 10.06 8.29
CA PHE A 79 7.57 10.87 7.17
C PHE A 79 6.41 10.21 6.42
N LEU A 80 6.49 8.90 6.14
CA LEU A 80 5.54 8.19 5.30
C LEU A 80 4.38 7.57 6.07
N ILE A 81 4.55 7.26 7.37
CA ILE A 81 3.61 6.49 8.18
C ILE A 81 3.05 7.37 9.29
N LYS A 82 1.85 7.92 9.05
CA LYS A 82 1.15 8.77 10.04
C LYS A 82 0.48 7.97 11.14
N HIS A 83 -0.06 6.80 10.83
CA HIS A 83 -0.81 5.95 11.74
C HIS A 83 -0.18 4.55 11.78
N PRO A 84 0.91 4.33 12.56
CA PRO A 84 1.65 3.07 12.52
C PRO A 84 0.82 1.81 12.76
N ALA A 85 -0.15 1.89 13.69
CA ALA A 85 -1.03 0.75 14.01
C ALA A 85 -2.07 0.45 12.92
N ALA A 86 -2.30 1.38 11.98
CA ALA A 86 -3.28 1.25 10.90
C ALA A 86 -2.63 1.18 9.50
N THR A 87 -1.31 1.29 9.43
CA THR A 87 -0.56 1.27 8.16
C THR A 87 0.03 -0.11 7.89
N PHE A 88 -0.07 -0.53 6.64
CA PHE A 88 0.53 -1.76 6.15
C PHE A 88 1.03 -1.59 4.72
N TYR A 89 1.82 -2.53 4.24
CA TYR A 89 2.37 -2.53 2.90
C TYR A 89 1.65 -3.55 2.01
N VAL A 90 1.46 -3.18 0.75
CA VAL A 90 0.85 -4.04 -0.27
C VAL A 90 1.72 -4.06 -1.51
N ARG A 91 2.15 -5.24 -1.95
CA ARG A 91 2.84 -5.41 -3.21
C ARG A 91 1.83 -5.60 -4.34
N VAL A 92 1.96 -4.79 -5.37
CA VAL A 92 1.07 -4.81 -6.54
C VAL A 92 1.44 -5.95 -7.48
N LYS A 93 0.45 -6.71 -7.91
CA LYS A 93 0.50 -7.61 -9.06
C LYS A 93 -0.48 -7.07 -10.12
N GLY A 94 -0.01 -6.86 -11.35
CA GLY A 94 -0.85 -6.34 -12.41
C GLY A 94 -0.58 -4.87 -12.75
N ASN A 95 -1.37 -4.33 -13.69
CA ASN A 95 -1.12 -3.05 -14.34
C ASN A 95 -2.36 -2.13 -14.42
N SER A 96 -3.43 -2.45 -13.70
CA SER A 96 -4.69 -1.68 -13.77
C SER A 96 -4.58 -0.22 -13.33
N MET A 97 -3.48 0.15 -12.65
CA MET A 97 -3.23 1.50 -12.14
C MET A 97 -1.97 2.15 -12.73
N GLU A 98 -1.52 1.68 -13.89
CA GLU A 98 -0.27 2.11 -14.53
C GLU A 98 -0.29 3.60 -14.91
N GLY A 99 -1.44 4.13 -15.33
CA GLY A 99 -1.64 5.56 -15.60
C GLY A 99 -1.56 6.46 -14.37
N ALA A 100 -1.70 5.90 -13.17
CA ALA A 100 -1.43 6.57 -11.89
C ALA A 100 0.04 6.44 -11.43
N GLY A 101 0.91 5.83 -12.25
CA GLY A 101 2.30 5.59 -11.92
C GLY A 101 2.53 4.36 -11.03
N ILE A 102 1.50 3.55 -10.79
CA ILE A 102 1.59 2.31 -10.01
C ILE A 102 1.83 1.13 -10.95
N LYS A 103 2.97 0.47 -10.80
CA LYS A 103 3.41 -0.61 -11.68
C LYS A 103 3.44 -1.96 -10.97
N ASN A 104 3.43 -3.00 -11.76
CA ASN A 104 3.62 -4.35 -11.24
C ASN A 104 4.93 -4.48 -10.44
N GLY A 105 4.84 -4.99 -9.21
CA GLY A 105 5.96 -5.14 -8.28
C GLY A 105 6.18 -3.95 -7.34
N ASP A 106 5.50 -2.81 -7.54
CA ASP A 106 5.57 -1.67 -6.63
C ASP A 106 5.04 -2.02 -5.24
N LEU A 107 5.57 -1.32 -4.23
CA LEU A 107 5.11 -1.42 -2.86
C LEU A 107 4.25 -0.20 -2.53
N LEU A 108 3.00 -0.43 -2.17
CA LEU A 108 2.08 0.61 -1.70
C LEU A 108 2.15 0.73 -0.18
N ILE A 109 2.08 1.95 0.31
CA ILE A 109 1.83 2.25 1.72
C ILE A 109 0.35 2.56 1.84
N VAL A 110 -0.37 1.75 2.62
CA VAL A 110 -1.83 1.82 2.76
C VAL A 110 -2.17 2.14 4.21
N ASP A 111 -2.96 3.18 4.41
CA ASP A 111 -3.41 3.63 5.72
C ASP A 111 -4.92 3.40 5.87
N ARG A 112 -5.31 2.61 6.88
CA ARG A 112 -6.72 2.30 7.18
C ARG A 112 -7.42 3.39 7.98
N ALA A 113 -6.66 4.25 8.63
CA ALA A 113 -7.20 5.38 9.42
C ALA A 113 -7.43 6.63 8.56
N GLU A 114 -6.87 6.69 7.36
CA GLU A 114 -7.09 7.81 6.44
C GLU A 114 -8.45 7.67 5.76
N GLU A 115 -9.25 8.74 5.77
CA GLU A 115 -10.54 8.78 5.09
C GLU A 115 -10.36 9.00 3.58
N PRO A 116 -11.04 8.18 2.73
CA PRO A 116 -10.93 8.35 1.29
C PRO A 116 -11.61 9.65 0.83
N ARG A 117 -10.88 10.47 0.11
CA ARG A 117 -11.36 11.69 -0.54
C ARG A 117 -11.75 11.41 -1.99
N ARG A 118 -12.37 12.39 -2.64
CA ARG A 118 -12.68 12.31 -4.07
C ARG A 118 -11.40 12.04 -4.87
N ASN A 119 -11.40 11.01 -5.69
CA ASN A 119 -10.28 10.54 -6.51
C ASN A 119 -9.10 9.92 -5.72
N SER A 120 -9.24 9.60 -4.44
CA SER A 120 -8.24 8.81 -3.74
C SER A 120 -8.03 7.46 -4.42
N ILE A 121 -6.80 6.97 -4.40
CA ILE A 121 -6.50 5.58 -4.72
C ILE A 121 -6.71 4.78 -3.45
N VAL A 122 -7.55 3.77 -3.53
CA VAL A 122 -7.94 2.95 -2.38
C VAL A 122 -7.62 1.48 -2.63
N LEU A 123 -7.31 0.79 -1.56
CA LEU A 123 -7.42 -0.65 -1.49
C LEU A 123 -8.87 -0.96 -1.10
N GLY A 124 -9.61 -1.54 -2.03
CA GLY A 124 -11.00 -1.95 -1.83
C GLY A 124 -11.12 -3.47 -1.76
N VAL A 125 -12.16 -3.93 -1.09
CA VAL A 125 -12.60 -5.34 -1.11
C VAL A 125 -13.97 -5.37 -1.75
N ILE A 126 -14.17 -6.23 -2.75
CA ILE A 126 -15.45 -6.49 -3.42
C ILE A 126 -15.70 -7.99 -3.35
N ASP A 127 -16.78 -8.39 -2.69
CA ASP A 127 -17.18 -9.81 -2.57
C ASP A 127 -16.04 -10.72 -2.07
N GLY A 128 -15.13 -10.15 -1.24
CA GLY A 128 -13.97 -10.84 -0.68
C GLY A 128 -12.66 -10.65 -1.47
N ASP A 129 -12.70 -10.10 -2.68
CA ASP A 129 -11.53 -9.89 -3.52
C ASP A 129 -10.93 -8.49 -3.34
N PHE A 130 -9.61 -8.44 -3.14
CA PHE A 130 -8.88 -7.17 -3.02
C PHE A 130 -8.57 -6.56 -4.38
N THR A 131 -8.74 -5.24 -4.48
CA THR A 131 -8.38 -4.47 -5.68
C THR A 131 -7.89 -3.07 -5.34
N VAL A 132 -6.96 -2.55 -6.14
CA VAL A 132 -6.48 -1.16 -6.04
C VAL A 132 -7.08 -0.36 -7.19
N LYS A 133 -7.88 0.65 -6.87
CA LYS A 133 -8.58 1.49 -7.86
C LYS A 133 -8.72 2.92 -7.33
N ARG A 134 -9.02 3.82 -8.23
CA ARG A 134 -9.41 5.18 -7.89
C ARG A 134 -10.90 5.23 -7.54
N ILE A 135 -11.21 5.71 -6.34
CA ILE A 135 -12.61 5.87 -5.91
C ILE A 135 -13.20 7.17 -6.47
N ARG A 136 -14.38 7.09 -7.07
CA ARG A 136 -15.08 8.26 -7.59
C ARG A 136 -16.59 8.16 -7.41
N LYS A 137 -17.20 9.22 -6.90
CA LYS A 137 -18.65 9.36 -6.84
C LYS A 137 -19.15 10.24 -7.99
N LYS A 138 -20.13 9.75 -8.79
CA LYS A 138 -20.73 10.45 -9.91
C LYS A 138 -22.25 10.22 -9.91
N GLY A 139 -23.04 11.29 -9.88
CA GLY A 139 -24.52 11.18 -9.90
C GLY A 139 -25.11 10.41 -8.70
N GLY A 140 -24.43 10.40 -7.55
CA GLY A 140 -24.85 9.61 -6.38
C GLY A 140 -24.32 8.18 -6.38
N GLU A 141 -23.85 7.68 -7.50
CA GLU A 141 -23.32 6.33 -7.68
C GLU A 141 -21.81 6.30 -7.41
N LEU A 142 -21.34 5.19 -6.84
CA LEU A 142 -19.94 4.93 -6.53
C LEU A 142 -19.29 4.10 -7.62
N TYR A 143 -18.10 4.52 -8.03
CA TYR A 143 -17.30 3.82 -9.04
C TYR A 143 -15.88 3.60 -8.53
N LEU A 144 -15.34 2.43 -8.87
CA LEU A 144 -13.92 2.11 -8.79
C LEU A 144 -13.34 2.18 -10.21
N ILE A 145 -12.45 3.14 -10.42
CA ILE A 145 -11.92 3.47 -11.75
C ILE A 145 -10.46 3.03 -11.82
N PRO A 146 -10.10 2.14 -12.76
CA PRO A 146 -8.72 1.87 -13.09
C PRO A 146 -8.09 3.08 -13.78
N ASP A 147 -6.80 3.30 -13.56
CA ASP A 147 -6.01 4.27 -14.31
C ASP A 147 -5.21 3.56 -15.42
N ASN A 148 -5.89 2.69 -16.17
CA ASN A 148 -5.39 2.02 -17.36
C ASN A 148 -6.59 1.78 -18.30
N PRO A 149 -6.55 2.25 -19.58
CA PRO A 149 -7.67 2.15 -20.52
C PRO A 149 -8.07 0.72 -20.88
N ASP A 150 -7.19 -0.26 -20.69
CA ASP A 150 -7.48 -1.67 -20.95
C ASP A 150 -8.46 -2.29 -19.94
N PHE A 151 -8.72 -1.58 -18.84
CA PHE A 151 -9.61 -2.02 -17.78
C PHE A 151 -10.86 -1.16 -17.70
N LYS A 152 -12.01 -1.79 -17.42
CA LYS A 152 -13.28 -1.08 -17.29
C LYS A 152 -13.51 -0.60 -15.86
N PRO A 153 -14.16 0.56 -15.68
CA PRO A 153 -14.66 0.98 -14.37
C PRO A 153 -15.65 -0.03 -13.79
N ILE A 154 -15.60 -0.23 -12.49
CA ILE A 154 -16.54 -1.06 -11.73
C ILE A 154 -17.53 -0.11 -11.06
N LYS A 155 -18.80 -0.23 -11.38
CA LYS A 155 -19.88 0.46 -10.65
C LYS A 155 -20.20 -0.38 -9.42
N ILE A 156 -20.17 0.22 -8.26
CA ILE A 156 -20.59 -0.44 -7.02
C ILE A 156 -22.11 -0.32 -6.89
N ASP A 157 -22.77 -1.43 -6.74
CA ASP A 157 -24.22 -1.52 -6.56
C ASP A 157 -24.56 -2.21 -5.22
N ASP A 158 -25.87 -2.19 -4.88
CA ASP A 158 -26.38 -2.68 -3.59
C ASP A 158 -26.25 -4.20 -3.40
N ASN A 159 -25.88 -4.96 -4.46
CA ASN A 159 -25.71 -6.42 -4.38
C ASN A 159 -24.24 -6.81 -4.13
N MET A 160 -23.32 -5.86 -4.21
CA MET A 160 -21.89 -6.08 -3.98
C MET A 160 -21.53 -5.79 -2.53
N ASP A 161 -20.82 -6.71 -1.89
CA ASP A 161 -20.18 -6.43 -0.60
C ASP A 161 -18.89 -5.66 -0.83
N PHE A 162 -19.01 -4.32 -0.78
CA PHE A 162 -17.88 -3.40 -1.00
C PHE A 162 -17.47 -2.68 0.27
N GLN A 163 -16.19 -2.76 0.56
CA GLN A 163 -15.56 -2.01 1.66
C GLN A 163 -14.26 -1.35 1.20
N VAL A 164 -14.02 -0.11 1.63
CA VAL A 164 -12.69 0.50 1.53
C VAL A 164 -11.83 0.00 2.69
N TRP A 165 -10.78 -0.72 2.36
CA TRP A 165 -9.87 -1.29 3.35
C TRP A 165 -8.78 -0.32 3.80
N GLY A 166 -8.43 0.64 2.95
CA GLY A 166 -7.52 1.71 3.28
C GLY A 166 -7.24 2.61 2.08
N VAL A 167 -6.58 3.73 2.34
CA VAL A 167 -6.16 4.71 1.33
C VAL A 167 -4.69 4.49 1.01
N VAL A 168 -4.34 4.45 -0.26
CA VAL A 168 -2.94 4.44 -0.71
C VAL A 168 -2.37 5.84 -0.51
N THR A 169 -1.41 5.97 0.40
CA THR A 169 -0.78 7.25 0.73
C THR A 169 0.49 7.49 -0.07
N TYR A 170 1.29 6.43 -0.28
CA TYR A 170 2.54 6.49 -1.03
C TYR A 170 2.75 5.24 -1.87
N VAL A 171 3.60 5.40 -2.89
CA VAL A 171 4.06 4.30 -3.75
C VAL A 171 5.58 4.29 -3.72
N VAL A 172 6.16 3.13 -3.40
CA VAL A 172 7.61 2.92 -3.47
C VAL A 172 7.90 2.14 -4.75
N HIS A 173 8.53 2.82 -5.69
CA HIS A 173 8.90 2.29 -6.99
C HIS A 173 10.42 2.10 -7.07
N LYS A 174 10.87 0.91 -7.51
CA LYS A 174 12.28 0.66 -7.83
C LYS A 174 12.50 0.88 -9.33
N PRO A 175 13.21 1.93 -9.74
CA PRO A 175 13.54 2.13 -11.14
C PRO A 175 14.42 0.97 -11.65
N LYS A 176 14.25 0.63 -12.93
CA LYS A 176 15.05 -0.39 -13.63
C LYS A 176 16.25 0.24 -14.30
#